data_8d5242dab8fdf88da9578a68e071e5bb
#
_entry.id   8d5242dab8fdf88da9578a68e071e5bb
#
_cell.length_a   1.000
_cell.length_b   1.000
_cell.length_c   1.000
_cell.angle_alpha   90.00
_cell.angle_beta   90.00
_cell.angle_gamma   90.00
#
_symmetry.space_group_name_H-M   'P 1'
#
loop_
_entity.id
_entity.type
_entity.pdbx_description
1 polymer ?
#
loop_
_entity_poly.entity_id
_entity_poly.type
_entity_poly.pdbx_seq_one_letter_code
_entity_poly.pdbx_strand_id
1 'polypeptide(L)'
;MLALGDICGRTVIAELTLEDDEGHLADGTDVRAAIGVLQRIGVTTVILRARSMEELSEALERTAPYARLSLGVCVPSAWIDENLPLYNTEIVVPAEGDSVSALLRALDEKADCRSIVRDHDDFILAPDGTNAHFIDPTIDISDEIECGPRLGEDLLEAEDDSGAFKLVLETEDDLVALEECRYMISRPICLCAENADLLEKGLRVFPGLALYDGTWEQPDEVVHYWERKYGLVRL
;
A
#
# COMPACT_ATOMS: atom_id res chain seq x y z
N MET A 1 -2.08 2.47 12.38
CA MET A 1 -3.03 2.99 11.35
C MET A 1 -4.45 2.82 11.86
N LEU A 2 -5.26 3.88 11.94
CA LEU A 2 -6.65 3.75 12.34
C LEU A 2 -7.42 3.10 11.18
N ALA A 3 -8.15 2.01 11.45
CA ALA A 3 -8.97 1.36 10.46
C ALA A 3 -10.03 2.34 9.92
N LEU A 4 -9.96 2.65 8.65
CA LEU A 4 -10.92 3.52 7.95
C LEU A 4 -12.32 2.89 7.86
N GLY A 5 -12.44 1.58 8.13
CA GLY A 5 -13.70 0.84 8.09
C GLY A 5 -14.79 1.32 9.07
N ASP A 6 -14.42 2.08 10.10
CA ASP A 6 -15.38 2.65 11.06
C ASP A 6 -16.00 3.97 10.57
N ILE A 7 -15.57 4.51 9.42
CA ILE A 7 -16.16 5.69 8.79
C ILE A 7 -17.31 5.24 7.88
N CYS A 8 -18.29 4.55 8.46
CA CYS A 8 -19.44 3.97 7.75
C CYS A 8 -20.02 4.90 6.69
N GLY A 9 -19.94 4.49 5.42
CA GLY A 9 -20.65 5.10 4.32
C GLY A 9 -20.12 6.44 3.81
N ARG A 10 -18.91 6.86 4.21
CA ARG A 10 -18.28 8.09 3.69
C ARG A 10 -17.19 7.75 2.67
N THR A 11 -17.12 8.54 1.62
CA THR A 11 -15.99 8.54 0.69
C THR A 11 -14.76 9.06 1.41
N VAL A 12 -13.68 8.29 1.39
CA VAL A 12 -12.38 8.69 1.96
C VAL A 12 -11.45 9.03 0.82
N ILE A 13 -10.91 10.25 0.87
CA ILE A 13 -9.88 10.73 -0.05
C ILE A 13 -8.59 10.88 0.75
N ALA A 14 -7.52 10.26 0.29
CA ALA A 14 -6.18 10.42 0.84
C ALA A 14 -5.35 11.31 -0.09
N GLU A 15 -4.52 12.17 0.48
CA GLU A 15 -3.51 12.93 -0.26
C GLU A 15 -2.14 12.42 0.14
N LEU A 16 -1.31 12.10 -0.85
CA LEU A 16 0.07 11.65 -0.69
C LEU A 16 1.01 12.66 -1.36
N THR A 17 2.03 13.08 -0.61
CA THR A 17 3.07 14.00 -1.13
C THR A 17 4.34 13.21 -1.41
N LEU A 18 4.80 13.26 -2.65
CA LEU A 18 6.05 12.66 -3.09
C LEU A 18 7.22 13.53 -2.65
N GLU A 19 8.34 12.91 -2.26
CA GLU A 19 9.55 13.59 -1.78
C GLU A 19 10.72 13.45 -2.74
N ASP A 20 10.64 12.51 -3.68
CA ASP A 20 11.69 12.27 -4.67
C ASP A 20 11.12 11.79 -6.01
N ASP A 21 11.99 11.67 -7.01
CA ASP A 21 11.72 11.17 -8.36
C ASP A 21 11.53 9.64 -8.42
N GLU A 22 11.94 8.92 -7.37
CA GLU A 22 11.68 7.49 -7.26
C GLU A 22 10.27 7.18 -6.76
N GLY A 23 9.51 8.20 -6.33
CA GLY A 23 8.12 8.08 -5.88
C GLY A 23 7.98 7.66 -4.43
N HIS A 24 8.94 8.05 -3.57
CA HIS A 24 8.83 7.83 -2.13
C HIS A 24 8.11 8.97 -1.43
N LEU A 25 7.46 8.63 -0.32
CA LEU A 25 6.89 9.56 0.64
C LEU A 25 7.97 10.01 1.64
N ALA A 26 7.66 10.99 2.49
CA ALA A 26 8.60 11.58 3.45
C ALA A 26 9.22 10.59 4.45
N ASP A 27 8.57 9.46 4.69
CA ASP A 27 9.06 8.37 5.55
C ASP A 27 9.80 7.27 4.79
N GLY A 28 10.03 7.45 3.48
CA GLY A 28 10.68 6.49 2.60
C GLY A 28 9.75 5.41 2.03
N THR A 29 8.44 5.49 2.28
CA THR A 29 7.48 4.52 1.74
C THR A 29 7.30 4.71 0.24
N ASP A 30 7.41 3.64 -0.55
CA ASP A 30 7.05 3.63 -1.99
C ASP A 30 5.56 3.95 -2.16
N VAL A 31 5.24 4.90 -3.03
CA VAL A 31 3.85 5.32 -3.30
C VAL A 31 2.95 4.16 -3.72
N ARG A 32 3.48 3.14 -4.40
CA ARG A 32 2.72 1.93 -4.78
C ARG A 32 2.38 1.09 -3.54
N ALA A 33 3.29 1.01 -2.57
CA ALA A 33 3.04 0.36 -1.29
C ALA A 33 1.92 1.07 -0.53
N ALA A 34 1.99 2.40 -0.43
CA ALA A 34 0.97 3.20 0.21
C ALA A 34 -0.41 3.04 -0.47
N ILE A 35 -0.46 3.11 -1.81
CA ILE A 35 -1.69 2.91 -2.59
C ILE A 35 -2.23 1.48 -2.39
N GLY A 36 -1.35 0.47 -2.37
CA GLY A 36 -1.72 -0.92 -2.11
C GLY A 36 -2.45 -1.09 -0.78
N VAL A 37 -1.92 -0.51 0.30
CA VAL A 37 -2.56 -0.53 1.62
C VAL A 37 -3.88 0.25 1.59
N LEU A 38 -3.87 1.49 1.10
CA LEU A 38 -5.03 2.38 1.11
C LEU A 38 -6.23 1.79 0.37
N GLN A 39 -6.02 1.20 -0.81
CA GLN A 39 -7.11 0.59 -1.57
C GLN A 39 -7.69 -0.65 -0.89
N ARG A 40 -6.88 -1.44 -0.19
CA ARG A 40 -7.33 -2.63 0.56
C ARG A 40 -8.19 -2.25 1.78
N ILE A 41 -7.86 -1.17 2.46
CA ILE A 41 -8.62 -0.70 3.63
C ILE A 41 -9.82 0.21 3.26
N GLY A 42 -10.12 0.33 1.96
CA GLY A 42 -11.36 0.97 1.48
C GLY A 42 -11.26 2.46 1.18
N VAL A 43 -10.06 3.02 1.01
CA VAL A 43 -9.90 4.36 0.42
C VAL A 43 -10.37 4.31 -1.03
N THR A 44 -11.18 5.27 -1.43
CA THR A 44 -11.76 5.31 -2.77
C THR A 44 -10.97 6.17 -3.75
N THR A 45 -10.20 7.12 -3.23
CA THR A 45 -9.47 8.08 -4.05
C THR A 45 -8.14 8.43 -3.40
N VAL A 46 -7.07 8.47 -4.18
CA VAL A 46 -5.78 9.01 -3.78
C VAL A 46 -5.42 10.18 -4.67
N ILE A 47 -5.04 11.31 -4.07
CA ILE A 47 -4.53 12.49 -4.76
C ILE A 47 -3.02 12.53 -4.55
N LEU A 48 -2.26 12.54 -5.64
CA LEU A 48 -0.81 12.68 -5.62
C LEU A 48 -0.41 14.15 -5.76
N ARG A 49 0.55 14.54 -4.95
CA ARG A 49 1.23 15.84 -5.02
C ARG A 49 2.73 15.60 -5.14
N ALA A 50 3.41 16.38 -5.98
CA ALA A 50 4.85 16.35 -6.15
C ALA A 50 5.44 17.76 -6.16
N ARG A 51 6.75 17.87 -6.10
CA ARG A 51 7.48 19.14 -6.18
C ARG A 51 7.75 19.57 -7.62
N SER A 52 7.78 18.60 -8.54
CA SER A 52 7.98 18.82 -9.97
C SER A 52 6.98 18.04 -10.81
N MET A 53 6.82 18.49 -12.05
CA MET A 53 5.98 17.81 -13.04
C MET A 53 6.56 16.44 -13.39
N GLU A 54 7.87 16.31 -13.40
CA GLU A 54 8.60 15.09 -13.75
C GLU A 54 8.38 14.01 -12.71
N GLU A 55 8.59 14.32 -11.40
CA GLU A 55 8.29 13.42 -10.29
C GLU A 55 6.84 12.90 -10.33
N LEU A 56 5.87 13.81 -10.59
CA LEU A 56 4.45 13.42 -10.64
C LEU A 56 4.14 12.52 -11.84
N SER A 57 4.71 12.84 -13.02
CA SER A 57 4.52 12.04 -14.22
C SER A 57 5.02 10.61 -14.05
N GLU A 58 6.23 10.46 -13.52
CA GLU A 58 6.82 9.14 -13.25
C GLU A 58 6.02 8.35 -12.23
N ALA A 59 5.63 8.99 -11.11
CA ALA A 59 4.81 8.35 -10.10
C ALA A 59 3.45 7.89 -10.65
N LEU A 60 2.78 8.71 -11.48
CA LEU A 60 1.52 8.34 -12.13
C LEU A 60 1.71 7.16 -13.08
N GLU A 61 2.74 7.17 -13.93
CA GLU A 61 3.03 6.08 -14.85
C GLU A 61 3.29 4.76 -14.11
N ARG A 62 4.02 4.82 -13.00
CA ARG A 62 4.35 3.65 -12.16
C ARG A 62 3.17 3.13 -11.36
N THR A 63 2.22 3.98 -10.95
CA THR A 63 1.10 3.58 -10.09
C THR A 63 -0.17 3.25 -10.86
N ALA A 64 -0.42 3.89 -12.00
CA ALA A 64 -1.63 3.74 -12.78
C ALA A 64 -1.98 2.27 -13.14
N PRO A 65 -1.00 1.38 -13.46
CA PRO A 65 -1.30 -0.03 -13.74
C PRO A 65 -1.88 -0.78 -12.54
N TYR A 66 -1.52 -0.39 -11.32
CA TYR A 66 -1.82 -1.12 -10.09
C TYR A 66 -2.92 -0.50 -9.24
N ALA A 67 -3.29 0.76 -9.49
CA ALA A 67 -4.33 1.45 -8.75
C ALA A 67 -5.71 0.93 -9.12
N ARG A 68 -6.45 0.39 -8.14
CA ARG A 68 -7.87 0.03 -8.27
C ARG A 68 -8.80 1.14 -7.79
N LEU A 69 -8.28 2.06 -7.00
CA LEU A 69 -8.96 3.29 -6.57
C LEU A 69 -8.85 4.38 -7.65
N SER A 70 -9.62 5.46 -7.50
CA SER A 70 -9.49 6.63 -8.38
C SER A 70 -8.20 7.37 -8.09
N LEU A 71 -7.40 7.64 -9.12
CA LEU A 71 -6.22 8.48 -9.03
C LEU A 71 -6.59 9.95 -9.29
N GLY A 72 -6.02 10.83 -8.49
CA GLY A 72 -6.10 12.26 -8.66
C GLY A 72 -4.73 12.92 -8.52
N VAL A 73 -4.62 14.16 -8.96
CA VAL A 73 -3.41 14.97 -8.84
C VAL A 73 -3.73 16.34 -8.27
N CYS A 74 -2.80 16.90 -7.50
CA CYS A 74 -2.86 18.30 -7.06
C CYS A 74 -1.72 19.07 -7.74
N VAL A 75 -2.07 19.94 -8.71
CA VAL A 75 -1.11 20.55 -9.64
C VAL A 75 -1.40 22.02 -9.90
N PRO A 76 -0.37 22.84 -10.17
CA PRO A 76 -0.58 24.16 -10.76
C PRO A 76 -1.05 24.01 -12.22
N SER A 77 -1.89 24.95 -12.67
CA SER A 77 -2.40 24.97 -14.04
C SER A 77 -1.29 25.05 -15.11
N ALA A 78 -0.14 25.64 -14.75
CA ALA A 78 1.03 25.71 -15.63
C ALA A 78 1.55 24.32 -16.06
N TRP A 79 1.48 23.30 -15.20
CA TRP A 79 1.92 21.96 -15.56
C TRP A 79 1.02 21.31 -16.61
N ILE A 80 -0.28 21.59 -16.56
CA ILE A 80 -1.21 21.17 -17.62
C ILE A 80 -0.90 21.90 -18.93
N ASP A 81 -0.60 23.20 -18.86
CA ASP A 81 -0.17 23.99 -20.01
C ASP A 81 1.13 23.48 -20.65
N GLU A 82 2.01 22.87 -19.86
CA GLU A 82 3.25 22.20 -20.28
C GLU A 82 3.06 20.73 -20.70
N ASN A 83 1.82 20.27 -20.81
CA ASN A 83 1.40 18.91 -21.22
C ASN A 83 1.81 17.82 -20.21
N LEU A 84 1.57 18.01 -18.91
CA LEU A 84 1.68 16.96 -17.91
C LEU A 84 0.84 15.75 -18.34
N PRO A 85 1.43 14.54 -18.46
CA PRO A 85 0.68 13.34 -18.76
C PRO A 85 -0.19 12.92 -17.57
N LEU A 86 -1.50 12.82 -17.79
CA LEU A 86 -2.48 12.41 -16.80
C LEU A 86 -2.85 10.92 -16.97
N TYR A 87 -2.02 10.02 -16.44
CA TYR A 87 -2.22 8.58 -16.56
C TYR A 87 -3.35 8.09 -15.66
N ASN A 88 -4.46 7.63 -16.27
CA ASN A 88 -5.65 7.16 -15.55
C ASN A 88 -6.17 8.13 -14.47
N THR A 89 -5.88 9.44 -14.62
CA THR A 89 -6.25 10.45 -13.64
C THR A 89 -7.72 10.85 -13.83
N GLU A 90 -8.49 10.75 -12.77
CA GLU A 90 -9.93 11.05 -12.75
C GLU A 90 -10.23 12.40 -12.05
N ILE A 91 -9.32 12.85 -11.19
CA ILE A 91 -9.49 14.07 -10.38
C ILE A 91 -8.27 14.97 -10.52
N VAL A 92 -8.51 16.25 -10.79
CA VAL A 92 -7.45 17.26 -10.81
C VAL A 92 -7.83 18.38 -9.84
N VAL A 93 -6.93 18.66 -8.90
CA VAL A 93 -7.12 19.67 -7.85
C VAL A 93 -6.11 20.79 -8.08
N PRO A 94 -6.52 22.08 -7.98
CA PRO A 94 -5.58 23.19 -8.12
C PRO A 94 -4.58 23.20 -6.95
N ALA A 95 -3.32 23.46 -7.24
CA ALA A 95 -2.31 23.69 -6.21
C ALA A 95 -2.61 24.96 -5.41
N GLU A 96 -1.99 25.08 -4.24
CA GLU A 96 -2.16 26.27 -3.40
C GLU A 96 -1.77 27.56 -4.15
N GLY A 97 -2.67 28.53 -4.11
CA GLY A 97 -2.48 29.82 -4.82
C GLY A 97 -2.94 29.82 -6.28
N ASP A 98 -3.29 28.67 -6.85
CA ASP A 98 -3.83 28.59 -8.21
C ASP A 98 -5.37 28.74 -8.20
N SER A 99 -5.94 29.17 -9.33
CA SER A 99 -7.38 29.33 -9.43
C SER A 99 -8.04 28.14 -10.15
N VAL A 100 -9.20 27.73 -9.65
CA VAL A 100 -10.02 26.68 -10.31
C VAL A 100 -10.32 27.04 -11.77
N SER A 101 -10.56 28.32 -12.07
CA SER A 101 -10.85 28.75 -13.43
C SER A 101 -9.64 28.69 -14.36
N ALA A 102 -8.42 28.94 -13.87
CA ALA A 102 -7.20 28.76 -14.65
C ALA A 102 -6.97 27.26 -14.95
N LEU A 103 -7.12 26.42 -13.92
CA LEU A 103 -6.99 24.96 -14.08
C LEU A 103 -8.01 24.39 -15.07
N LEU A 104 -9.27 24.76 -14.97
CA LEU A 104 -10.32 24.30 -15.90
C LEU A 104 -10.00 24.69 -17.35
N ARG A 105 -9.55 25.93 -17.56
CA ARG A 105 -9.14 26.38 -18.91
C ARG A 105 -7.96 25.56 -19.44
N ALA A 106 -6.92 25.33 -18.62
CA ALA A 106 -5.77 24.52 -19.00
C ALA A 106 -6.19 23.08 -19.36
N LEU A 107 -7.09 22.47 -18.58
CA LEU A 107 -7.64 21.14 -18.85
C LEU A 107 -8.42 21.08 -20.15
N ASP A 108 -9.28 22.08 -20.43
CA ASP A 108 -10.08 22.11 -21.64
C ASP A 108 -9.23 22.31 -22.92
N GLU A 109 -8.13 23.07 -22.82
CA GLU A 109 -7.29 23.43 -23.97
C GLU A 109 -6.14 22.42 -24.21
N LYS A 110 -5.56 21.83 -23.15
CA LYS A 110 -4.26 21.17 -23.26
C LYS A 110 -4.09 19.88 -22.47
N ALA A 111 -5.14 19.34 -21.84
CA ALA A 111 -4.98 18.11 -21.04
C ALA A 111 -4.46 16.93 -21.88
N ASP A 112 -3.32 16.35 -21.49
CA ASP A 112 -2.78 15.10 -22.05
C ASP A 112 -3.25 13.91 -21.22
N CYS A 113 -4.47 13.45 -21.49
CA CYS A 113 -5.05 12.30 -20.81
C CYS A 113 -4.63 10.99 -21.48
N ARG A 114 -3.91 10.15 -20.73
CA ARG A 114 -3.41 8.85 -21.18
C ARG A 114 -4.07 7.73 -20.40
N SER A 115 -4.37 6.62 -21.09
CA SER A 115 -4.88 5.42 -20.46
C SER A 115 -3.81 4.33 -20.44
N ILE A 116 -3.54 3.80 -19.25
CA ILE A 116 -2.73 2.60 -19.05
C ILE A 116 -3.68 1.48 -18.66
N VAL A 117 -3.51 0.31 -19.29
CA VAL A 117 -4.26 -0.89 -18.92
C VAL A 117 -3.88 -1.28 -17.49
N ARG A 118 -4.89 -1.48 -16.65
CA ARG A 118 -4.68 -1.94 -15.28
C ARG A 118 -4.28 -3.41 -15.32
N ASP A 119 -3.17 -3.72 -14.67
CA ASP A 119 -2.64 -5.07 -14.56
C ASP A 119 -2.90 -5.58 -13.14
N HIS A 120 -3.91 -6.45 -13.01
CA HIS A 120 -4.40 -6.91 -11.72
C HIS A 120 -4.60 -8.42 -11.62
N ASP A 121 -4.48 -9.12 -12.72
CA ASP A 121 -4.98 -10.49 -12.82
C ASP A 121 -3.92 -11.53 -12.47
N ASP A 122 -2.64 -11.20 -12.66
CA ASP A 122 -1.54 -12.15 -12.55
C ASP A 122 -0.75 -12.08 -11.23
N PHE A 123 -1.01 -11.07 -10.37
CA PHE A 123 -0.28 -10.92 -9.10
C PHE A 123 -1.08 -10.22 -8.00
N ILE A 124 -0.59 -10.40 -6.79
CA ILE A 124 -1.08 -9.74 -5.58
C ILE A 124 -0.06 -8.66 -5.18
N LEU A 125 -0.53 -7.44 -4.93
CA LEU A 125 0.28 -6.39 -4.33
C LEU A 125 0.26 -6.56 -2.81
N ALA A 126 1.41 -6.93 -2.24
CA ALA A 126 1.62 -7.22 -0.82
C ALA A 126 2.75 -6.35 -0.23
N PRO A 127 2.46 -5.08 0.13
CA PRO A 127 3.46 -4.20 0.73
C PRO A 127 3.96 -4.70 2.09
N ASP A 128 5.26 -4.53 2.36
CA ASP A 128 5.85 -4.79 3.67
C ASP A 128 5.73 -3.62 4.66
N GLY A 129 5.16 -2.52 4.21
CA GLY A 129 5.01 -1.26 4.95
C GLY A 129 5.91 -0.14 4.43
N THR A 130 6.93 -0.46 3.66
CA THR A 130 7.83 0.49 2.99
C THR A 130 7.87 0.24 1.48
N ASN A 131 8.06 -1.02 1.08
CA ASN A 131 8.21 -1.43 -0.31
C ASN A 131 6.95 -2.10 -0.85
N ALA A 132 6.74 -1.98 -2.16
CA ALA A 132 5.70 -2.69 -2.87
C ALA A 132 6.23 -4.02 -3.41
N HIS A 133 5.63 -5.13 -3.00
CA HIS A 133 5.94 -6.47 -3.51
C HIS A 133 4.80 -6.97 -4.39
N PHE A 134 5.14 -7.46 -5.57
CA PHE A 134 4.22 -8.07 -6.51
C PHE A 134 4.45 -9.57 -6.48
N ILE A 135 3.52 -10.30 -5.90
CA ILE A 135 3.65 -11.74 -5.64
C ILE A 135 2.67 -12.55 -6.46
N ASP A 136 3.11 -13.74 -6.86
CA ASP A 136 2.21 -14.77 -7.42
C ASP A 136 1.37 -15.39 -6.28
N PRO A 137 0.08 -15.72 -6.50
CA PRO A 137 -0.73 -16.43 -5.50
C PRO A 137 -0.16 -17.77 -5.02
N THR A 138 0.78 -18.34 -5.77
CA THR A 138 1.48 -19.61 -5.46
C THR A 138 2.87 -19.38 -4.83
N ILE A 139 3.10 -18.19 -4.26
CA ILE A 139 4.38 -17.83 -3.65
C ILE A 139 4.85 -18.86 -2.62
N ASP A 140 6.13 -19.19 -2.65
CA ASP A 140 6.76 -20.00 -1.62
C ASP A 140 6.87 -19.21 -0.32
N ILE A 141 6.33 -19.77 0.76
CA ILE A 141 6.37 -19.19 2.10
C ILE A 141 7.44 -19.96 2.88
N SER A 142 8.22 -19.25 3.70
CA SER A 142 9.24 -19.85 4.55
C SER A 142 8.66 -20.85 5.54
N ASP A 143 9.53 -21.64 6.16
CA ASP A 143 9.20 -22.31 7.41
C ASP A 143 8.78 -21.29 8.48
N GLU A 144 8.14 -21.76 9.55
CA GLU A 144 7.65 -20.94 10.64
C GLU A 144 8.80 -20.25 11.39
N ILE A 145 8.75 -18.93 11.50
CA ILE A 145 9.69 -18.10 12.24
C ILE A 145 8.96 -17.54 13.46
N GLU A 146 9.40 -17.90 14.65
CA GLU A 146 8.82 -17.41 15.90
C GLU A 146 9.16 -15.92 16.12
N CYS A 147 8.15 -15.10 16.41
CA CYS A 147 8.33 -13.70 16.75
C CYS A 147 8.85 -13.56 18.18
N GLY A 148 10.10 -13.91 18.42
CA GLY A 148 10.74 -13.88 19.73
C GLY A 148 11.98 -13.00 19.77
N PRO A 149 12.78 -13.07 20.86
CA PRO A 149 14.00 -12.26 21.03
C PRO A 149 15.07 -12.48 19.96
N ARG A 150 14.96 -13.56 19.17
CA ARG A 150 15.88 -13.88 18.08
C ARG A 150 15.32 -13.54 16.68
N LEU A 151 14.14 -12.94 16.60
CA LEU A 151 13.45 -12.68 15.33
C LEU A 151 14.38 -12.03 14.28
N GLY A 152 15.21 -11.05 14.69
CA GLY A 152 16.14 -10.39 13.77
C GLY A 152 17.22 -11.33 13.20
N GLU A 153 17.72 -12.29 14.00
CA GLU A 153 18.69 -13.29 13.53
C GLU A 153 18.00 -14.29 12.60
N ASP A 154 16.82 -14.77 12.99
CA ASP A 154 16.07 -15.77 12.25
C ASP A 154 15.57 -15.23 10.89
N LEU A 155 15.20 -13.93 10.81
CA LEU A 155 14.89 -13.26 9.54
C LEU A 155 16.08 -13.22 8.59
N LEU A 156 17.30 -12.94 9.10
CA LEU A 156 18.51 -12.93 8.29
C LEU A 156 18.88 -14.34 7.79
N GLU A 157 18.67 -15.38 8.61
CA GLU A 157 18.92 -16.76 8.21
C GLU A 157 17.91 -17.26 7.17
N ALA A 158 16.66 -16.77 7.22
CA ALA A 158 15.59 -17.16 6.30
C ALA A 158 15.63 -16.41 4.94
N GLU A 159 16.51 -15.42 4.78
CA GLU A 159 16.50 -14.49 3.64
C GLU A 159 16.81 -15.16 2.28
N ASP A 160 17.43 -16.34 2.25
CA ASP A 160 17.96 -16.89 1.01
C ASP A 160 16.95 -17.70 0.15
N ASP A 161 15.87 -18.28 0.69
CA ASP A 161 15.11 -19.32 0.00
C ASP A 161 13.60 -19.10 -0.18
N SER A 162 12.98 -18.10 0.44
CA SER A 162 11.51 -17.94 0.38
C SER A 162 11.05 -16.61 -0.23
N GLY A 163 9.86 -16.61 -0.86
CA GLY A 163 9.24 -15.40 -1.41
C GLY A 163 8.54 -14.55 -0.35
N ALA A 164 8.12 -15.15 0.78
CA ALA A 164 7.49 -14.49 1.92
C ALA A 164 7.94 -15.14 3.23
N PHE A 165 8.01 -14.36 4.31
CA PHE A 165 8.30 -14.87 5.65
C PHE A 165 7.02 -15.32 6.35
N LYS A 166 7.03 -16.49 6.98
CA LYS A 166 5.94 -16.95 7.84
C LYS A 166 6.24 -16.64 9.29
N LEU A 167 5.61 -15.61 9.82
CA LEU A 167 5.82 -15.11 11.18
C LEU A 167 4.74 -15.61 12.12
N VAL A 168 5.16 -16.25 13.22
CA VAL A 168 4.28 -16.85 14.22
C VAL A 168 4.26 -16.02 15.50
N LEU A 169 3.07 -15.63 15.92
CA LEU A 169 2.82 -14.94 17.19
C LEU A 169 2.23 -15.93 18.19
N GLU A 170 2.90 -16.15 19.32
CA GLU A 170 2.43 -16.99 20.41
C GLU A 170 1.98 -16.20 21.64
N THR A 171 2.64 -15.04 21.88
CA THR A 171 2.44 -14.20 23.06
C THR A 171 2.32 -12.72 22.69
N GLU A 172 1.92 -11.89 23.66
CA GLU A 172 1.90 -10.43 23.46
C GLU A 172 3.32 -9.81 23.38
N ASP A 173 4.31 -10.47 23.95
CA ASP A 173 5.71 -10.01 23.86
C ASP A 173 6.25 -10.12 22.43
N ASP A 174 5.71 -11.02 21.62
CA ASP A 174 6.09 -11.21 20.22
C ASP A 174 5.67 -10.01 19.35
N LEU A 175 4.63 -9.28 19.77
CA LEU A 175 4.22 -8.04 19.11
C LEU A 175 5.28 -6.95 19.24
N VAL A 176 5.99 -6.92 20.36
CA VAL A 176 7.10 -5.99 20.59
C VAL A 176 8.27 -6.36 19.69
N ALA A 177 8.63 -7.64 19.63
CA ALA A 177 9.68 -8.13 18.74
C ALA A 177 9.36 -7.84 17.26
N LEU A 178 8.12 -8.05 16.83
CA LEU A 178 7.66 -7.73 15.47
C LEU A 178 7.80 -6.22 15.17
N GLU A 179 7.41 -5.36 16.13
CA GLU A 179 7.52 -3.90 15.95
C GLU A 179 8.99 -3.44 15.91
N GLU A 180 9.84 -3.99 16.78
CA GLU A 180 11.26 -3.66 16.83
C GLU A 180 12.02 -4.14 15.59
N CYS A 181 11.68 -5.32 15.05
CA CYS A 181 12.35 -5.92 13.88
C CYS A 181 11.71 -5.54 12.54
N ARG A 182 10.64 -4.73 12.51
CA ARG A 182 9.91 -4.40 11.28
C ARG A 182 10.79 -3.83 10.17
N TYR A 183 11.85 -3.10 10.52
CA TYR A 183 12.80 -2.50 9.57
C TYR A 183 13.69 -3.52 8.87
N MET A 184 13.74 -4.76 9.39
CA MET A 184 14.46 -5.88 8.80
C MET A 184 13.56 -6.72 7.87
N ILE A 185 12.26 -6.46 7.89
CA ILE A 185 11.30 -7.15 7.01
C ILE A 185 11.43 -6.56 5.62
N SER A 186 12.07 -7.30 4.73
CA SER A 186 12.37 -6.92 3.33
C SER A 186 11.47 -7.64 2.33
N ARG A 187 10.51 -8.46 2.80
CA ARG A 187 9.63 -9.31 2.01
C ARG A 187 8.20 -9.29 2.55
N PRO A 188 7.21 -9.72 1.77
CA PRO A 188 5.86 -9.98 2.27
C PRO A 188 5.89 -10.90 3.48
N ILE A 189 5.00 -10.70 4.42
CA ILE A 189 4.85 -11.60 5.56
C ILE A 189 3.53 -12.36 5.52
N CYS A 190 3.57 -13.65 5.83
CA CYS A 190 2.42 -14.44 6.21
C CYS A 190 2.34 -14.44 7.75
N LEU A 191 1.35 -13.78 8.32
CA LEU A 191 1.23 -13.62 9.76
C LEU A 191 0.26 -14.67 10.32
N CYS A 192 0.74 -15.42 11.31
CA CYS A 192 0.03 -16.54 11.91
C CYS A 192 -0.05 -16.43 13.44
N ALA A 193 -1.18 -16.78 14.01
CA ALA A 193 -1.36 -16.98 15.43
C ALA A 193 -2.53 -17.95 15.69
N GLU A 194 -2.41 -18.84 16.68
CA GLU A 194 -3.51 -19.70 17.10
C GLU A 194 -4.66 -18.86 17.68
N ASN A 195 -4.32 -17.82 18.44
CA ASN A 195 -5.27 -16.92 19.05
C ASN A 195 -5.66 -15.76 18.09
N ALA A 196 -6.95 -15.69 17.75
CA ALA A 196 -7.50 -14.67 16.86
C ALA A 196 -7.26 -13.23 17.36
N ASP A 197 -7.36 -12.98 18.67
CA ASP A 197 -7.14 -11.65 19.24
C ASP A 197 -5.65 -11.23 19.11
N LEU A 198 -4.74 -12.19 19.22
CA LEU A 198 -3.32 -11.95 19.07
C LEU A 198 -2.98 -11.66 17.60
N LEU A 199 -3.55 -12.43 16.66
CA LEU A 199 -3.39 -12.18 15.23
C LEU A 199 -3.93 -10.79 14.86
N GLU A 200 -5.10 -10.39 15.38
CA GLU A 200 -5.62 -9.04 15.14
C GLU A 200 -4.68 -7.94 15.67
N LYS A 201 -4.05 -8.15 16.85
CA LYS A 201 -3.05 -7.22 17.36
C LYS A 201 -1.82 -7.16 16.45
N GLY A 202 -1.35 -8.31 15.94
CA GLY A 202 -0.26 -8.37 14.96
C GLY A 202 -0.57 -7.60 13.69
N LEU A 203 -1.77 -7.77 13.13
CA LEU A 203 -2.25 -7.01 11.97
C LEU A 203 -2.32 -5.49 12.21
N ARG A 204 -2.48 -5.05 13.44
CA ARG A 204 -2.42 -3.63 13.81
C ARG A 204 -1.01 -3.07 13.87
N VAL A 205 -0.08 -3.87 14.31
CA VAL A 205 1.33 -3.48 14.47
C VAL A 205 2.02 -3.46 13.10
N PHE A 206 1.71 -4.43 12.25
CA PHE A 206 2.31 -4.53 10.92
C PHE A 206 1.79 -3.42 9.99
N PRO A 207 2.66 -2.57 9.43
CA PRO A 207 2.25 -1.42 8.62
C PRO A 207 1.87 -1.77 7.18
N GLY A 208 2.21 -3.00 6.72
CA GLY A 208 1.95 -3.50 5.37
C GLY A 208 0.64 -4.27 5.24
N LEU A 209 0.58 -5.15 4.23
CA LEU A 209 -0.51 -6.08 4.01
C LEU A 209 -0.01 -7.50 4.30
N ALA A 210 -0.43 -8.06 5.43
CA ALA A 210 -0.07 -9.43 5.78
C ALA A 210 -0.83 -10.43 4.92
N LEU A 211 -0.14 -11.53 4.56
CA LEU A 211 -0.72 -12.71 3.93
C LEU A 211 -1.32 -13.62 5.00
N TYR A 212 -2.28 -14.44 4.61
CA TYR A 212 -2.87 -15.49 5.44
C TYR A 212 -3.00 -16.76 4.61
N ASP A 213 -2.30 -17.81 5.02
CA ASP A 213 -2.21 -19.11 4.33
C ASP A 213 -3.20 -20.18 4.87
N GLY A 214 -4.03 -19.82 5.84
CA GLY A 214 -4.96 -20.73 6.48
C GLY A 214 -4.35 -21.57 7.61
N THR A 215 -3.08 -21.40 7.96
CA THR A 215 -2.50 -22.02 9.15
C THR A 215 -3.23 -21.55 10.39
N TRP A 216 -3.57 -22.50 11.28
CA TRP A 216 -4.51 -22.27 12.40
C TRP A 216 -5.81 -21.62 11.92
N GLU A 217 -6.59 -22.45 11.24
CA GLU A 217 -7.86 -22.06 10.63
C GLU A 217 -8.71 -21.16 11.54
N GLN A 218 -8.98 -19.96 11.07
CA GLN A 218 -9.83 -19.01 11.76
C GLN A 218 -11.23 -19.00 11.12
N PRO A 219 -12.29 -18.67 11.88
CA PRO A 219 -13.63 -18.58 11.31
C PRO A 219 -13.67 -17.60 10.13
N ASP A 220 -14.30 -18.00 9.03
CA ASP A 220 -14.41 -17.19 7.81
C ASP A 220 -14.91 -15.76 8.06
N GLU A 221 -15.86 -15.58 8.97
CA GLU A 221 -16.38 -14.25 9.33
C GLU A 221 -15.31 -13.34 9.93
N VAL A 222 -14.40 -13.92 10.73
CA VAL A 222 -13.28 -13.20 11.34
C VAL A 222 -12.25 -12.84 10.29
N VAL A 223 -11.90 -13.78 9.41
CA VAL A 223 -10.95 -13.53 8.32
C VAL A 223 -11.50 -12.45 7.39
N HIS A 224 -12.77 -12.50 6.99
CA HIS A 224 -13.42 -11.46 6.18
C HIS A 224 -13.45 -10.09 6.88
N TYR A 225 -13.57 -10.07 8.21
CA TYR A 225 -13.46 -8.83 8.96
C TYR A 225 -12.05 -8.24 8.87
N TRP A 226 -11.01 -9.06 9.01
CA TRP A 226 -9.61 -8.62 8.88
C TRP A 226 -9.25 -8.19 7.46
N GLU A 227 -9.74 -8.89 6.43
CA GLU A 227 -9.58 -8.48 5.03
C GLU A 227 -10.07 -7.05 4.82
N ARG A 228 -11.25 -6.72 5.35
CA ARG A 228 -11.83 -5.38 5.20
C ARG A 228 -11.19 -4.31 6.08
N LYS A 229 -10.75 -4.69 7.28
CA LYS A 229 -10.26 -3.73 8.28
C LYS A 229 -8.76 -3.47 8.19
N TYR A 230 -7.99 -4.49 7.92
CA TYR A 230 -6.53 -4.44 7.88
C TYR A 230 -5.96 -4.71 6.50
N GLY A 231 -6.78 -5.07 5.54
CA GLY A 231 -6.36 -5.42 4.19
C GLY A 231 -5.68 -6.78 4.09
N LEU A 232 -5.90 -7.69 5.06
CA LEU A 232 -5.36 -9.05 5.04
C LEU A 232 -5.56 -9.69 3.67
N VAL A 233 -4.54 -10.39 3.18
CA VAL A 233 -4.54 -11.04 1.87
C VAL A 233 -4.59 -12.55 2.08
N ARG A 234 -5.72 -13.16 1.70
CA ARG A 234 -5.86 -14.62 1.71
C ARG A 234 -5.18 -15.20 0.46
N LEU A 235 -4.36 -16.24 0.64
CA LEU A 235 -3.72 -17.03 -0.41
C LEU A 235 -4.57 -18.21 -0.85
#